data_d86aed1574a93c4f1c98b7053d92666a
#
_entry.id   d86aed1574a93c4f1c98b7053d92666a
#
_cell.length_a   1.000
_cell.length_b   1.000
_cell.length_c   1.000
_cell.angle_alpha   90.00
_cell.angle_beta   90.00
_cell.angle_gamma   90.00
#
_symmetry.space_group_name_H-M   'P 1'
#
loop_
_entity.id
_entity.type
_entity.pdbx_description
1 polymer ?
#
loop_
_entity_poly.entity_id
_entity_poly.type
_entity_poly.pdbx_seq_one_letter_code
_entity_poly.pdbx_strand_id
1 'polypeptide(L)'
;MVEAADDICYSLFDFEDFVYLGFISEETYSETLLDITFANLKTPLAMRTPGETLEEKLNNYKQSLAEMSFTNIASKLRSEALFQLILNAFHAFKEKYDYIITGTYTIDNQLLNAKGKINGLLDIYAAIMANHPVKDRFAKSNTGLKKHSVTAGYNNIAVLKNSLGGYEIMSQLLKTHIAALHNLNKLQSQMILLTAPTEFIHKSIRDSLNKRDARSWVEILSPQQQIGQIRLLSDYLTGLTDNAALRLFRHLKGHEQVGFI
;
A
#
# COMPACT_ATOMS: atom_id res chain seq x y z
N MET A 1 -0.64 -15.35 3.88
CA MET A 1 0.75 -15.27 3.35
C MET A 1 0.92 -14.14 2.35
N VAL A 2 0.05 -13.98 1.34
CA VAL A 2 0.14 -12.89 0.35
C VAL A 2 0.06 -11.52 1.02
N GLU A 3 -0.91 -11.28 1.86
CA GLU A 3 -1.05 -10.03 2.61
C GLU A 3 0.13 -9.76 3.56
N ALA A 4 0.68 -10.82 4.19
CA ALA A 4 1.88 -10.65 5.02
C ALA A 4 3.11 -10.23 4.19
N ALA A 5 3.22 -10.72 2.96
CA ALA A 5 4.26 -10.30 2.03
C ALA A 5 4.07 -8.84 1.59
N ASP A 6 2.84 -8.44 1.31
CA ASP A 6 2.46 -7.08 0.96
C ASP A 6 2.80 -6.10 2.10
N ASP A 7 2.36 -6.40 3.31
CA ASP A 7 2.64 -5.61 4.52
C ASP A 7 4.15 -5.47 4.80
N ILE A 8 4.93 -6.54 4.60
CA ILE A 8 6.39 -6.50 4.77
C ILE A 8 7.01 -5.60 3.72
N CYS A 9 6.61 -5.74 2.45
CA CYS A 9 7.13 -4.93 1.37
C CYS A 9 6.80 -3.45 1.59
N TYR A 10 5.54 -3.10 1.83
CA TYR A 10 5.15 -1.72 2.11
C TYR A 10 5.93 -1.12 3.28
N SER A 11 6.03 -1.86 4.39
CA SER A 11 6.73 -1.34 5.57
C SER A 11 8.20 -1.00 5.31
N LEU A 12 8.90 -1.80 4.51
CA LEU A 12 10.31 -1.60 4.21
C LEU A 12 10.53 -0.53 3.13
N PHE A 13 9.76 -0.58 2.03
CA PHE A 13 9.93 0.35 0.92
C PHE A 13 9.48 1.76 1.31
N ASP A 14 8.34 1.91 1.97
CA ASP A 14 7.90 3.22 2.45
C ASP A 14 8.90 3.83 3.44
N PHE A 15 9.52 2.99 4.30
CA PHE A 15 10.52 3.46 5.24
C PHE A 15 11.78 3.96 4.53
N GLU A 16 12.19 3.31 3.43
CA GLU A 16 13.28 3.76 2.57
C GLU A 16 12.92 5.05 1.82
N ASP A 17 11.72 5.13 1.27
CA ASP A 17 11.23 6.32 0.57
C ASP A 17 11.22 7.55 1.50
N PHE A 18 10.88 7.37 2.77
CA PHE A 18 10.93 8.46 3.75
C PHE A 18 12.33 8.95 4.05
N VAL A 19 13.35 8.13 3.86
CA VAL A 19 14.76 8.59 3.92
C VAL A 19 15.09 9.44 2.70
N TYR A 20 14.74 8.98 1.49
CA TYR A 20 14.98 9.76 0.26
C TYR A 20 14.19 11.07 0.25
N LEU A 21 13.04 11.13 0.91
CA LEU A 21 12.27 12.36 1.09
C LEU A 21 12.80 13.25 2.23
N GLY A 22 13.84 12.81 2.97
CA GLY A 22 14.42 13.55 4.07
C GLY A 22 13.57 13.60 5.35
N PHE A 23 12.59 12.71 5.50
CA PHE A 23 11.72 12.61 6.68
C PHE A 23 12.35 11.76 7.78
N ILE A 24 13.26 10.87 7.43
CA ILE A 24 13.99 9.96 8.32
C ILE A 24 15.47 10.10 8.00
N SER A 25 16.34 10.07 9.01
CA SER A 25 17.79 10.10 8.78
C SER A 25 18.31 8.74 8.31
N GLU A 26 19.39 8.75 7.52
CA GLU A 26 20.10 7.55 7.07
C GLU A 26 20.57 6.68 8.25
N GLU A 27 20.97 7.34 9.35
CA GLU A 27 21.38 6.68 10.59
C GLU A 27 20.20 5.90 11.21
N THR A 28 19.05 6.56 11.41
CA THR A 28 17.82 5.93 11.95
C THR A 28 17.38 4.75 11.10
N TYR A 29 17.45 4.88 9.78
CA TYR A 29 17.14 3.80 8.84
C TYR A 29 18.09 2.61 9.04
N SER A 30 19.39 2.89 9.02
CA SER A 30 20.41 1.84 9.14
C SER A 30 20.33 1.11 10.47
N GLU A 31 20.19 1.81 11.58
CA GLU A 31 20.03 1.24 12.91
C GLU A 31 18.78 0.36 13.02
N THR A 32 17.64 0.86 12.50
CA THR A 32 16.38 0.13 12.54
C THR A 32 16.46 -1.18 11.75
N LEU A 33 17.04 -1.16 10.56
CA LEU A 33 17.18 -2.37 9.74
C LEU A 33 18.25 -3.33 10.27
N LEU A 34 19.33 -2.82 10.88
CA LEU A 34 20.29 -3.64 11.60
C LEU A 34 19.64 -4.39 12.77
N ASP A 35 18.80 -3.71 13.54
CA ASP A 35 18.06 -4.34 14.63
C ASP A 35 17.15 -5.47 14.13
N ILE A 36 16.45 -5.27 13.00
CA ILE A 36 15.62 -6.31 12.37
C ILE A 36 16.50 -7.48 11.92
N THR A 37 17.57 -7.19 11.20
CA THR A 37 18.47 -8.20 10.64
C THR A 37 19.10 -9.06 11.74
N PHE A 38 19.55 -8.44 12.83
CA PHE A 38 20.29 -9.13 13.89
C PHE A 38 19.41 -9.62 15.05
N ALA A 39 18.17 -9.13 15.20
CA ALA A 39 17.24 -9.61 16.24
C ALA A 39 16.99 -11.13 16.16
N ASN A 40 17.08 -11.71 14.96
CA ASN A 40 16.73 -13.10 14.67
C ASN A 40 17.93 -14.06 14.55
N LEU A 41 19.16 -13.58 14.71
CA LEU A 41 20.36 -14.43 14.65
C LEU A 41 20.46 -15.47 15.77
N LYS A 42 19.49 -15.52 16.69
CA LYS A 42 19.35 -16.65 17.63
C LYS A 42 18.81 -17.91 16.96
N THR A 43 18.31 -17.85 15.73
CA THR A 43 17.89 -19.01 14.97
C THR A 43 19.09 -19.73 14.35
N PRO A 44 19.18 -21.07 14.41
CA PRO A 44 20.37 -21.84 14.01
C PRO A 44 20.71 -21.80 12.52
N LEU A 45 19.83 -21.27 11.66
CA LEU A 45 19.98 -21.31 10.20
C LEU A 45 20.74 -20.12 9.60
N ALA A 46 20.98 -19.06 10.34
CA ALA A 46 21.76 -17.94 9.82
C ALA A 46 23.25 -18.19 10.07
N MET A 47 23.98 -18.48 9.00
CA MET A 47 25.43 -18.43 8.83
C MET A 47 26.24 -18.11 10.12
N ARG A 48 26.41 -19.07 11.01
CA ARG A 48 27.34 -18.93 12.12
C ARG A 48 28.69 -19.42 11.66
N THR A 49 29.67 -18.54 11.64
CA THR A 49 31.05 -18.95 11.68
C THR A 49 31.26 -19.60 13.06
N PRO A 50 31.73 -20.88 13.15
CA PRO A 50 31.91 -21.53 14.42
C PRO A 50 32.85 -20.69 15.31
N GLY A 51 32.36 -20.29 16.49
CA GLY A 51 33.16 -19.54 17.47
C GLY A 51 32.94 -18.01 17.47
N GLU A 52 32.22 -17.44 16.54
CA GLU A 52 31.92 -15.99 16.48
C GLU A 52 30.74 -15.64 17.40
N THR A 53 30.91 -14.63 18.24
CA THR A 53 29.81 -14.06 19.05
C THR A 53 28.89 -13.20 18.22
N LEU A 54 27.67 -12.98 18.69
CA LEU A 54 26.71 -12.09 18.02
C LEU A 54 27.24 -10.66 17.91
N GLU A 55 27.94 -10.21 18.93
CA GLU A 55 28.50 -8.85 19.00
C GLU A 55 29.66 -8.69 18.02
N GLU A 56 30.57 -9.66 17.94
CA GLU A 56 31.64 -9.67 16.94
C GLU A 56 31.07 -9.66 15.52
N LYS A 57 30.07 -10.47 15.26
CA LYS A 57 29.41 -10.52 13.95
C LYS A 57 28.75 -9.19 13.59
N LEU A 58 28.05 -8.55 14.53
CA LEU A 58 27.45 -7.24 14.32
C LEU A 58 28.52 -6.19 14.04
N ASN A 59 29.62 -6.20 14.77
CA ASN A 59 30.72 -5.26 14.58
C ASN A 59 31.41 -5.44 13.23
N ASN A 60 31.71 -6.69 12.86
CA ASN A 60 32.27 -7.02 11.55
C ASN A 60 31.33 -6.58 10.41
N TYR A 61 30.02 -6.80 10.59
CA TYR A 61 29.01 -6.38 9.63
C TYR A 61 28.96 -4.85 9.51
N LYS A 62 28.88 -4.11 10.62
CA LYS A 62 28.93 -2.64 10.63
C LYS A 62 30.18 -2.11 9.95
N GLN A 63 31.34 -2.72 10.21
CA GLN A 63 32.59 -2.37 9.55
C GLN A 63 32.52 -2.58 8.04
N SER A 64 31.89 -3.67 7.58
CA SER A 64 31.72 -3.94 6.14
C SER A 64 30.79 -2.93 5.43
N LEU A 65 29.97 -2.21 6.16
CA LEU A 65 29.09 -1.15 5.64
C LEU A 65 29.79 0.21 5.60
N ALA A 66 30.80 0.44 6.45
CA ALA A 66 31.40 1.77 6.66
C ALA A 66 32.01 2.40 5.39
N GLU A 67 32.42 1.59 4.42
CA GLU A 67 33.02 2.04 3.16
C GLU A 67 32.00 2.13 2.02
N MET A 68 30.72 1.82 2.27
CA MET A 68 29.68 1.81 1.25
C MET A 68 28.94 3.15 1.18
N SER A 69 28.47 3.51 -0.03
CA SER A 69 27.49 4.59 -0.16
C SER A 69 26.17 4.22 0.51
N PHE A 70 25.41 5.22 0.96
CA PHE A 70 24.10 4.97 1.59
C PHE A 70 23.18 4.13 0.71
N THR A 71 23.13 4.37 -0.61
CA THR A 71 22.31 3.58 -1.54
C THR A 71 22.66 2.08 -1.49
N ASN A 72 23.94 1.75 -1.40
CA ASN A 72 24.40 0.36 -1.30
C ASN A 72 24.09 -0.23 0.09
N ILE A 73 24.26 0.57 1.15
CA ILE A 73 23.88 0.20 2.52
C ILE A 73 22.40 -0.10 2.59
N ALA A 74 21.56 0.81 2.08
CA ALA A 74 20.11 0.68 2.09
C ALA A 74 19.65 -0.58 1.35
N SER A 75 20.17 -0.82 0.15
CA SER A 75 19.85 -2.01 -0.64
C SER A 75 20.22 -3.30 0.08
N LYS A 76 21.41 -3.36 0.69
CA LYS A 76 21.90 -4.53 1.41
C LYS A 76 21.06 -4.79 2.67
N LEU A 77 20.88 -3.78 3.51
CA LEU A 77 20.11 -3.90 4.75
C LEU A 77 18.63 -4.24 4.47
N ARG A 78 18.02 -3.61 3.46
CA ARG A 78 16.66 -3.93 3.04
C ARG A 78 16.53 -5.41 2.65
N SER A 79 17.45 -5.91 1.82
CA SER A 79 17.39 -7.30 1.36
C SER A 79 17.51 -8.28 2.51
N GLU A 80 18.37 -8.02 3.47
CA GLU A 80 18.56 -8.89 4.64
C GLU A 80 17.39 -8.79 5.61
N ALA A 81 16.89 -7.58 5.88
CA ALA A 81 15.71 -7.39 6.72
C ALA A 81 14.47 -8.05 6.09
N LEU A 82 14.26 -7.88 4.78
CA LEU A 82 13.19 -8.54 4.03
C LEU A 82 13.24 -10.06 4.20
N PHE A 83 14.42 -10.64 4.01
CA PHE A 83 14.61 -12.10 4.17
C PHE A 83 14.27 -12.57 5.58
N GLN A 84 14.72 -11.84 6.62
CA GLN A 84 14.41 -12.17 8.01
C GLN A 84 12.91 -12.06 8.32
N LEU A 85 12.25 -11.02 7.83
CA LEU A 85 10.81 -10.83 8.02
C LEU A 85 9.99 -11.93 7.35
N ILE A 86 10.37 -12.34 6.13
CA ILE A 86 9.72 -13.47 5.42
C ILE A 86 9.91 -14.78 6.17
N LEU A 87 11.11 -15.07 6.65
CA LEU A 87 11.38 -16.28 7.45
C LEU A 87 10.55 -16.32 8.72
N ASN A 88 10.43 -15.19 9.41
CA ASN A 88 9.64 -15.10 10.63
C ASN A 88 8.14 -15.29 10.36
N ALA A 89 7.62 -14.68 9.29
CA ALA A 89 6.23 -14.89 8.87
C ALA A 89 5.96 -16.36 8.52
N PHE A 90 6.90 -17.01 7.84
CA PHE A 90 6.81 -18.43 7.50
C PHE A 90 6.83 -19.34 8.74
N HIS A 91 7.75 -19.10 9.69
CA HIS A 91 7.80 -19.86 10.93
C HIS A 91 6.54 -19.70 11.76
N ALA A 92 6.05 -18.47 11.90
CA ALA A 92 4.81 -18.16 12.60
C ALA A 92 3.61 -18.86 11.94
N PHE A 93 3.52 -18.83 10.62
CA PHE A 93 2.49 -19.54 9.87
C PHE A 93 2.57 -21.06 10.09
N LYS A 94 3.77 -21.64 10.02
CA LYS A 94 4.00 -23.07 10.24
C LYS A 94 3.58 -23.52 11.64
N GLU A 95 3.92 -22.76 12.67
CA GLU A 95 3.53 -23.04 14.06
C GLU A 95 2.01 -23.02 14.28
N LYS A 96 1.28 -22.22 13.51
CA LYS A 96 -0.17 -22.05 13.65
C LYS A 96 -0.96 -22.76 12.54
N TYR A 97 -0.29 -23.46 11.65
CA TYR A 97 -0.89 -24.06 10.45
C TYR A 97 -2.13 -24.90 10.75
N ASP A 98 -2.04 -25.84 11.70
CA ASP A 98 -3.13 -26.74 12.04
C ASP A 98 -4.36 -26.02 12.60
N TYR A 99 -4.13 -24.96 13.38
CA TYR A 99 -5.21 -24.13 13.91
C TYR A 99 -5.90 -23.30 12.81
N ILE A 100 -5.10 -22.83 11.83
CA ILE A 100 -5.62 -22.03 10.70
C ILE A 100 -6.49 -22.90 9.80
N ILE A 101 -6.02 -24.08 9.38
CA ILE A 101 -6.75 -24.94 8.45
C ILE A 101 -7.97 -25.60 9.08
N THR A 102 -7.98 -25.82 10.39
CA THR A 102 -9.13 -26.35 11.11
C THR A 102 -10.16 -25.30 11.51
N GLY A 103 -9.86 -24.00 11.27
CA GLY A 103 -10.71 -22.88 11.69
C GLY A 103 -10.80 -22.70 13.21
N THR A 104 -9.92 -23.35 13.96
CA THR A 104 -9.87 -23.26 15.44
C THR A 104 -8.98 -22.13 15.94
N TYR A 105 -8.42 -21.34 15.03
CA TYR A 105 -7.67 -20.14 15.38
C TYR A 105 -8.64 -19.05 15.85
N THR A 106 -8.81 -18.93 17.18
CA THR A 106 -9.82 -18.11 17.84
C THR A 106 -9.25 -16.82 18.42
N ILE A 107 -10.13 -16.00 19.01
CA ILE A 107 -9.78 -14.75 19.74
C ILE A 107 -8.69 -14.96 20.78
N ASP A 108 -8.68 -16.09 21.48
CA ASP A 108 -7.66 -16.45 22.46
C ASP A 108 -6.27 -16.60 21.83
N ASN A 109 -6.20 -16.80 20.53
CA ASN A 109 -4.98 -16.84 19.74
C ASN A 109 -4.60 -15.47 19.13
N GLN A 110 -5.28 -14.40 19.53
CA GLN A 110 -4.99 -13.00 19.16
C GLN A 110 -5.19 -12.65 17.66
N LEU A 111 -5.92 -13.47 16.90
CA LEU A 111 -6.29 -13.14 15.51
C LEU A 111 -7.44 -12.13 15.41
N LEU A 112 -8.25 -12.03 16.48
CA LEU A 112 -9.39 -11.14 16.51
C LEU A 112 -9.18 -10.08 17.59
N ASN A 113 -9.58 -8.84 17.32
CA ASN A 113 -9.61 -7.82 18.35
C ASN A 113 -10.76 -8.07 19.34
N ALA A 114 -10.79 -7.33 20.45
CA ALA A 114 -11.82 -7.40 21.48
C ALA A 114 -13.28 -7.21 20.97
N LYS A 115 -13.46 -6.80 19.69
CA LYS A 115 -14.77 -6.63 19.02
C LYS A 115 -15.06 -7.76 18.01
N GLY A 116 -14.29 -8.84 18.02
CA GLY A 116 -14.50 -9.98 17.11
C GLY A 116 -14.17 -9.69 15.63
N LYS A 117 -13.47 -8.61 15.35
CA LYS A 117 -12.98 -8.30 13.99
C LYS A 117 -11.54 -8.76 13.81
N ILE A 118 -11.25 -9.36 12.69
CA ILE A 118 -9.88 -9.54 12.22
C ILE A 118 -9.34 -8.13 11.92
N ASN A 119 -8.53 -7.63 12.81
CA ASN A 119 -7.70 -6.48 12.49
C ASN A 119 -6.66 -7.00 11.50
N GLY A 120 -6.40 -6.31 10.43
CA GLY A 120 -5.62 -6.79 9.31
C GLY A 120 -4.39 -7.64 9.69
N LEU A 121 -3.82 -8.32 8.75
CA LEU A 121 -2.74 -9.30 8.95
C LEU A 121 -1.52 -8.78 9.71
N LEU A 122 -1.32 -7.47 9.81
CA LEU A 122 -0.31 -6.88 10.70
C LEU A 122 -0.60 -7.14 12.18
N ASP A 123 -1.87 -7.16 12.57
CA ASP A 123 -2.24 -7.51 13.96
C ASP A 123 -2.14 -9.01 14.18
N ILE A 124 -2.42 -9.81 13.15
CA ILE A 124 -2.14 -11.26 13.15
C ILE A 124 -0.65 -11.51 13.26
N TYR A 125 0.14 -10.83 12.45
CA TYR A 125 1.59 -10.92 12.45
C TYR A 125 2.17 -10.43 13.79
N ALA A 126 1.73 -9.27 14.28
CA ALA A 126 2.12 -8.74 15.57
C ALA A 126 1.70 -9.67 16.73
N ALA A 127 0.52 -10.31 16.65
CA ALA A 127 0.03 -11.26 17.63
C ALA A 127 0.79 -12.58 17.60
N ILE A 128 1.11 -13.10 16.41
CA ILE A 128 1.96 -14.28 16.23
C ILE A 128 3.37 -14.00 16.77
N MET A 129 3.93 -12.83 16.46
CA MET A 129 5.24 -12.43 16.90
C MET A 129 5.30 -12.04 18.39
N ALA A 130 4.19 -11.58 18.97
CA ALA A 130 4.07 -11.29 20.41
C ALA A 130 4.24 -12.53 21.28
N ASN A 131 3.91 -13.71 20.79
CA ASN A 131 4.05 -14.99 21.48
C ASN A 131 5.37 -15.72 21.20
N HIS A 132 6.23 -15.15 20.34
CA HIS A 132 7.56 -15.72 20.06
C HIS A 132 8.56 -15.33 21.17
N PRO A 133 9.55 -16.18 21.52
CA PRO A 133 10.59 -15.83 22.52
C PRO A 133 11.48 -14.63 22.15
N VAL A 134 11.38 -14.11 20.92
CA VAL A 134 11.98 -12.84 20.47
C VAL A 134 11.05 -11.65 20.66
N LYS A 135 9.96 -11.85 21.40
CA LYS A 135 8.84 -10.95 21.68
C LYS A 135 9.22 -9.47 21.88
N ASP A 136 10.24 -9.20 22.68
CA ASP A 136 10.55 -7.81 23.06
C ASP A 136 11.36 -7.05 22.02
N ARG A 137 12.14 -7.73 21.19
CA ARG A 137 12.97 -7.08 20.17
C ARG A 137 12.21 -6.86 18.86
N PHE A 138 11.45 -7.86 18.43
CA PHE A 138 10.72 -7.77 17.17
C PHE A 138 9.49 -6.88 17.28
N ALA A 139 8.73 -6.97 18.36
CA ALA A 139 7.65 -6.02 18.64
C ALA A 139 8.18 -4.59 18.74
N LYS A 140 9.38 -4.39 19.30
CA LYS A 140 10.05 -3.08 19.31
C LYS A 140 10.50 -2.65 17.91
N SER A 141 11.04 -3.52 17.08
CA SER A 141 11.54 -3.15 15.75
C SER A 141 10.41 -2.96 14.73
N ASN A 142 9.36 -3.80 14.73
CA ASN A 142 8.19 -3.57 13.88
C ASN A 142 7.34 -2.39 14.39
N THR A 143 7.25 -2.19 15.71
CA THR A 143 6.70 -0.98 16.32
C THR A 143 7.60 0.22 15.99
N GLY A 144 8.91 0.02 15.88
CA GLY A 144 9.88 1.00 15.43
C GLY A 144 9.64 1.44 13.98
N LEU A 145 9.61 0.50 13.03
CA LEU A 145 9.30 0.76 11.62
C LEU A 145 7.97 1.47 11.45
N LYS A 146 6.88 0.92 11.97
CA LYS A 146 5.57 1.55 11.93
C LYS A 146 5.54 2.90 12.64
N LYS A 147 6.16 3.02 13.81
CA LYS A 147 6.20 4.26 14.56
C LYS A 147 6.95 5.34 13.78
N HIS A 148 8.08 5.02 13.20
CA HIS A 148 8.85 5.96 12.37
C HIS A 148 8.09 6.31 11.09
N SER A 149 7.51 5.33 10.40
CA SER A 149 6.71 5.57 9.19
C SER A 149 5.48 6.42 9.50
N VAL A 150 4.76 6.15 10.59
CA VAL A 150 3.58 6.94 10.97
C VAL A 150 3.97 8.34 11.44
N THR A 151 4.97 8.47 12.30
CA THR A 151 5.29 9.79 12.91
C THR A 151 6.06 10.69 11.98
N ALA A 152 7.04 10.19 11.24
CA ALA A 152 7.87 10.99 10.36
C ALA A 152 7.37 11.02 8.91
N GLY A 153 6.79 9.92 8.43
CA GLY A 153 6.31 9.75 7.07
C GLY A 153 4.84 10.14 6.91
N TYR A 154 3.92 9.26 7.24
CA TYR A 154 2.49 9.43 6.95
C TYR A 154 1.86 10.65 7.62
N ASN A 155 2.32 11.04 8.81
CA ASN A 155 1.87 12.27 9.48
C ASN A 155 2.63 13.52 9.03
N ASN A 156 3.55 13.41 8.07
CA ASN A 156 4.20 14.59 7.51
C ASN A 156 3.19 15.45 6.76
N ILE A 157 3.22 16.77 7.01
CA ILE A 157 2.24 17.70 6.44
C ILE A 157 2.24 17.71 4.91
N ALA A 158 3.39 17.43 4.26
CA ALA A 158 3.47 17.34 2.82
C ALA A 158 2.74 16.10 2.29
N VAL A 159 2.90 14.95 2.96
CA VAL A 159 2.21 13.69 2.63
C VAL A 159 0.72 13.83 2.85
N LEU A 160 0.32 14.39 4.00
CA LEU A 160 -1.10 14.63 4.32
C LEU A 160 -1.76 15.56 3.30
N LYS A 161 -1.10 16.65 2.88
CA LYS A 161 -1.60 17.56 1.86
C LYS A 161 -1.78 16.86 0.50
N ASN A 162 -0.81 16.04 0.11
CA ASN A 162 -0.90 15.29 -1.14
C ASN A 162 -2.03 14.25 -1.09
N SER A 163 -2.16 13.52 0.01
CA SER A 163 -3.23 12.53 0.19
C SER A 163 -4.61 13.19 0.19
N LEU A 164 -4.77 14.34 0.87
CA LEU A 164 -6.01 15.09 0.87
C LEU A 164 -6.34 15.62 -0.53
N GLY A 165 -5.35 16.17 -1.23
CA GLY A 165 -5.49 16.63 -2.60
C GLY A 165 -5.90 15.51 -3.56
N GLY A 166 -5.27 14.35 -3.45
CA GLY A 166 -5.62 13.16 -4.24
C GLY A 166 -7.05 12.67 -3.96
N TYR A 167 -7.45 12.61 -2.68
CA TYR A 167 -8.82 12.24 -2.30
C TYR A 167 -9.86 13.19 -2.92
N GLU A 168 -9.62 14.51 -2.84
CA GLU A 168 -10.53 15.51 -3.41
C GLU A 168 -10.61 15.38 -4.93
N ILE A 169 -9.48 15.25 -5.62
CA ILE A 169 -9.41 15.07 -7.08
C ILE A 169 -10.21 13.84 -7.50
N MET A 170 -9.97 12.68 -6.90
CA MET A 170 -10.66 11.44 -7.26
C MET A 170 -12.15 11.51 -6.96
N SER A 171 -12.54 12.07 -5.81
CA SER A 171 -13.95 12.32 -5.48
C SER A 171 -14.65 13.19 -6.51
N GLN A 172 -14.02 14.28 -6.92
CA GLN A 172 -14.59 15.20 -7.90
C GLN A 172 -14.65 14.58 -9.29
N LEU A 173 -13.65 13.84 -9.71
CA LEU A 173 -13.65 13.12 -10.99
C LEU A 173 -14.81 12.11 -11.04
N LEU A 174 -14.97 11.28 -10.00
CA LEU A 174 -16.06 10.30 -9.94
C LEU A 174 -17.42 10.99 -9.96
N LYS A 175 -17.64 12.01 -9.13
CA LYS A 175 -18.88 12.78 -9.10
C LYS A 175 -19.21 13.41 -10.46
N THR A 176 -18.19 13.94 -11.14
CA THR A 176 -18.35 14.59 -12.46
C THR A 176 -18.78 13.57 -13.52
N HIS A 177 -18.16 12.39 -13.56
CA HIS A 177 -18.55 11.34 -14.51
C HIS A 177 -19.94 10.76 -14.22
N ILE A 178 -20.28 10.54 -12.95
CA ILE A 178 -21.62 10.08 -12.56
C ILE A 178 -22.68 11.13 -12.94
N ALA A 179 -22.41 12.40 -12.67
CA ALA A 179 -23.34 13.48 -13.06
C ALA A 179 -23.53 13.56 -14.60
N ALA A 180 -22.48 13.29 -15.36
CA ALA A 180 -22.55 13.22 -16.81
C ALA A 180 -23.44 12.08 -17.32
N LEU A 181 -23.45 10.93 -16.66
CA LEU A 181 -24.36 9.82 -16.98
C LEU A 181 -25.84 10.18 -16.84
N HIS A 182 -26.18 11.07 -15.91
CA HIS A 182 -27.56 11.52 -15.71
C HIS A 182 -28.04 12.51 -16.78
N ASN A 183 -27.17 13.07 -17.61
CA ASN A 183 -27.49 14.12 -18.57
C ASN A 183 -26.87 13.83 -19.94
N LEU A 184 -27.12 12.65 -20.51
CA LEU A 184 -26.49 12.20 -21.76
C LEU A 184 -26.78 13.08 -22.98
N ASN A 185 -27.87 13.85 -22.95
CA ASN A 185 -28.25 14.81 -24.02
C ASN A 185 -27.42 16.09 -24.01
N LYS A 186 -26.72 16.41 -22.94
CA LYS A 186 -25.89 17.61 -22.85
C LYS A 186 -24.52 17.38 -23.48
N LEU A 187 -24.12 18.30 -24.38
CA LEU A 187 -22.79 18.22 -25.02
C LEU A 187 -21.67 18.12 -24.01
N GLN A 188 -21.73 18.89 -22.92
CA GLN A 188 -20.71 18.82 -21.85
C GLN A 188 -20.63 17.43 -21.22
N SER A 189 -21.76 16.78 -20.96
CA SER A 189 -21.79 15.41 -20.40
C SER A 189 -21.19 14.40 -21.37
N GLN A 190 -21.48 14.53 -22.67
CA GLN A 190 -20.89 13.70 -23.71
C GLN A 190 -19.36 13.86 -23.75
N MET A 191 -18.87 15.10 -23.72
CA MET A 191 -17.43 15.40 -23.68
C MET A 191 -16.75 14.79 -22.44
N ILE A 192 -17.37 14.89 -21.27
CA ILE A 192 -16.85 14.29 -20.03
C ILE A 192 -16.74 12.76 -20.18
N LEU A 193 -17.79 12.11 -20.66
CA LEU A 193 -17.79 10.64 -20.82
C LEU A 193 -16.80 10.17 -21.89
N LEU A 194 -16.52 10.98 -22.91
CA LEU A 194 -15.52 10.70 -23.94
C LEU A 194 -14.07 10.85 -23.42
N THR A 195 -13.84 11.39 -22.22
CA THR A 195 -12.50 11.33 -21.59
C THR A 195 -12.15 9.94 -21.09
N ALA A 196 -13.13 9.09 -20.81
CA ALA A 196 -12.92 7.69 -20.47
C ALA A 196 -12.81 6.83 -21.75
N PRO A 197 -11.86 5.89 -21.81
CA PRO A 197 -11.77 4.92 -22.91
C PRO A 197 -13.06 4.13 -23.06
N THR A 198 -13.36 3.72 -24.29
CA THR A 198 -14.65 3.12 -24.65
C THR A 198 -14.98 1.84 -23.90
N GLU A 199 -13.98 1.09 -23.47
CA GLU A 199 -14.12 -0.14 -22.66
C GLU A 199 -14.69 0.12 -21.25
N PHE A 200 -14.52 1.33 -20.72
CA PHE A 200 -15.05 1.72 -19.41
C PHE A 200 -16.48 2.33 -19.47
N ILE A 201 -17.07 2.39 -20.65
CA ILE A 201 -18.44 2.86 -20.83
C ILE A 201 -19.31 1.73 -21.36
N HIS A 202 -20.41 1.42 -20.70
CA HIS A 202 -21.36 0.37 -21.11
C HIS A 202 -21.86 0.60 -22.54
N LYS A 203 -21.94 -0.49 -23.32
CA LYS A 203 -22.32 -0.41 -24.74
C LYS A 203 -23.61 0.36 -24.99
N SER A 204 -24.65 0.12 -24.19
CA SER A 204 -25.95 0.79 -24.34
C SER A 204 -25.85 2.32 -24.14
N ILE A 205 -24.96 2.79 -23.26
CA ILE A 205 -24.69 4.21 -23.09
C ILE A 205 -23.97 4.77 -24.31
N ARG A 206 -22.96 4.09 -24.82
CA ARG A 206 -22.26 4.48 -26.06
C ARG A 206 -23.20 4.59 -27.25
N ASP A 207 -24.08 3.62 -27.40
CA ASP A 207 -25.09 3.62 -28.48
C ASP A 207 -26.06 4.80 -28.33
N SER A 208 -26.44 5.15 -27.10
CA SER A 208 -27.27 6.29 -26.78
C SER A 208 -26.56 7.63 -27.07
N LEU A 209 -25.29 7.77 -26.70
CA LEU A 209 -24.47 8.94 -27.02
C LEU A 209 -24.37 9.16 -28.53
N ASN A 210 -24.14 8.10 -29.30
CA ASN A 210 -24.05 8.15 -30.76
C ASN A 210 -25.40 8.60 -31.43
N LYS A 211 -26.50 8.20 -30.83
CA LYS A 211 -27.87 8.54 -31.32
C LYS A 211 -28.37 9.86 -30.77
N ARG A 212 -27.61 10.57 -29.92
CA ARG A 212 -28.04 11.75 -29.20
C ARG A 212 -29.34 11.53 -28.41
N ASP A 213 -29.50 10.38 -27.82
CA ASP A 213 -30.67 10.00 -27.03
C ASP A 213 -30.70 10.86 -25.74
N ALA A 214 -31.86 11.46 -25.49
CA ALA A 214 -32.03 12.36 -24.33
C ALA A 214 -32.25 11.64 -22.99
N ARG A 215 -32.37 10.31 -23.01
CA ARG A 215 -32.63 9.51 -21.81
C ARG A 215 -31.43 9.51 -20.85
N SER A 216 -31.73 9.46 -19.56
CA SER A 216 -30.74 9.23 -18.52
C SER A 216 -30.25 7.77 -18.56
N TRP A 217 -29.04 7.52 -18.07
CA TRP A 217 -28.49 6.17 -17.96
C TRP A 217 -29.35 5.21 -17.11
N VAL A 218 -30.08 5.74 -16.12
CA VAL A 218 -31.01 4.96 -15.30
C VAL A 218 -32.23 4.47 -16.07
N GLU A 219 -32.56 5.10 -17.17
CA GLU A 219 -33.66 4.70 -18.10
C GLU A 219 -33.14 3.72 -19.17
N ILE A 220 -31.83 3.70 -19.40
CA ILE A 220 -31.17 2.87 -20.42
C ILE A 220 -30.70 1.54 -19.83
N LEU A 221 -30.23 1.56 -18.58
CA LEU A 221 -29.60 0.43 -17.91
C LEU A 221 -30.48 -0.16 -16.80
N SER A 222 -30.52 -1.48 -16.71
CA SER A 222 -31.06 -2.15 -15.53
C SER A 222 -30.24 -1.85 -14.26
N PRO A 223 -30.79 -2.02 -13.04
CA PRO A 223 -30.05 -1.78 -11.80
C PRO A 223 -28.69 -2.51 -11.72
N GLN A 224 -28.60 -3.75 -12.18
CA GLN A 224 -27.37 -4.52 -12.22
C GLN A 224 -26.34 -3.91 -13.19
N GLN A 225 -26.80 -3.44 -14.35
CA GLN A 225 -25.95 -2.77 -15.33
C GLN A 225 -25.49 -1.39 -14.85
N GLN A 226 -26.31 -0.68 -14.05
CA GLN A 226 -25.92 0.58 -13.42
C GLN A 226 -24.76 0.37 -12.44
N ILE A 227 -24.84 -0.67 -11.59
CA ILE A 227 -23.72 -1.05 -10.70
C ILE A 227 -22.47 -1.39 -11.53
N GLY A 228 -22.64 -2.14 -12.61
CA GLY A 228 -21.56 -2.46 -13.55
C GLY A 228 -20.92 -1.22 -14.14
N GLN A 229 -21.70 -0.23 -14.55
CA GLN A 229 -21.19 1.03 -15.09
C GLN A 229 -20.43 1.86 -14.07
N ILE A 230 -20.89 1.90 -12.83
CA ILE A 230 -20.14 2.60 -11.74
C ILE A 230 -18.80 1.92 -11.52
N ARG A 231 -18.76 0.58 -11.51
CA ARG A 231 -17.51 -0.18 -11.38
C ARG A 231 -16.54 0.13 -12.53
N LEU A 232 -17.00 0.10 -13.76
CA LEU A 232 -16.18 0.43 -14.93
C LEU A 232 -15.56 1.83 -14.81
N LEU A 233 -16.32 2.84 -14.38
CA LEU A 233 -15.79 4.18 -14.15
C LEU A 233 -14.82 4.22 -12.98
N SER A 234 -15.09 3.49 -11.90
CA SER A 234 -14.16 3.37 -10.78
C SER A 234 -12.85 2.73 -11.22
N ASP A 235 -12.90 1.65 -11.98
CA ASP A 235 -11.72 0.95 -12.50
C ASP A 235 -10.90 1.88 -13.43
N TYR A 236 -11.57 2.65 -14.28
CA TYR A 236 -10.89 3.68 -15.09
C TYR A 236 -10.14 4.69 -14.23
N LEU A 237 -10.84 5.30 -13.27
CA LEU A 237 -10.27 6.38 -12.46
C LEU A 237 -9.15 5.87 -11.54
N THR A 238 -9.32 4.70 -10.92
CA THR A 238 -8.29 4.10 -10.06
C THR A 238 -7.08 3.59 -10.84
N GLY A 239 -7.24 3.32 -12.13
CA GLY A 239 -6.13 2.99 -13.04
C GLY A 239 -5.30 4.18 -13.50
N LEU A 240 -5.73 5.43 -13.20
CA LEU A 240 -4.96 6.62 -13.54
C LEU A 240 -3.76 6.78 -12.59
N THR A 241 -2.63 7.20 -13.12
CA THR A 241 -1.54 7.71 -12.29
C THR A 241 -1.92 9.06 -11.68
N ASP A 242 -1.29 9.46 -10.56
CA ASP A 242 -1.56 10.74 -9.90
C ASP A 242 -1.48 11.93 -10.86
N ASN A 243 -0.48 11.94 -11.72
CA ASN A 243 -0.31 12.98 -12.74
C ASN A 243 -1.44 12.95 -13.79
N ALA A 244 -1.88 11.77 -14.21
CA ALA A 244 -2.96 11.64 -15.17
C ALA A 244 -4.29 12.08 -14.55
N ALA A 245 -4.59 11.70 -13.32
CA ALA A 245 -5.75 12.13 -12.58
C ALA A 245 -5.76 13.66 -12.37
N LEU A 246 -4.64 14.24 -11.99
CA LEU A 246 -4.50 15.70 -11.83
C LEU A 246 -4.70 16.44 -13.15
N ARG A 247 -4.14 15.96 -14.26
CA ARG A 247 -4.35 16.54 -15.60
C ARG A 247 -5.83 16.46 -16.01
N LEU A 248 -6.44 15.29 -15.88
CA LEU A 248 -7.86 15.12 -16.20
C LEU A 248 -8.73 16.06 -15.36
N PHE A 249 -8.45 16.18 -14.07
CA PHE A 249 -9.16 17.10 -13.17
C PHE A 249 -9.03 18.56 -13.63
N ARG A 250 -7.81 19.02 -13.92
CA ARG A 250 -7.54 20.39 -14.41
C ARG A 250 -8.24 20.64 -15.73
N HIS A 251 -8.20 19.68 -16.66
CA HIS A 251 -8.89 19.77 -17.94
C HIS A 251 -10.40 19.93 -17.75
N LEU A 252 -11.03 19.09 -16.94
CA LEU A 252 -12.47 19.17 -16.67
C LEU A 252 -12.89 20.44 -15.90
N LYS A 253 -11.98 21.05 -15.15
CA LYS A 253 -12.21 22.34 -14.47
C LYS A 253 -11.84 23.56 -15.31
N GLY A 254 -11.34 23.38 -16.53
CA GLY A 254 -10.91 24.47 -17.40
C GLY A 254 -9.62 25.18 -16.95
N HIS A 255 -8.81 24.53 -16.12
CA HIS A 255 -7.53 25.08 -15.65
C HIS A 255 -6.35 24.80 -16.59
N GLU A 256 -6.50 23.91 -17.55
CA GLU A 256 -5.53 23.71 -18.64
C GLU A 256 -6.11 24.33 -19.92
N GLN A 257 -5.44 25.35 -20.44
CA GLN A 257 -5.67 25.76 -21.81
C GLN A 257 -5.15 24.66 -22.72
N VAL A 258 -6.03 24.01 -23.45
CA VAL A 258 -5.64 23.15 -24.57
C VAL A 258 -4.99 24.10 -25.58
N GLY A 259 -3.67 24.08 -25.68
CA GLY A 259 -3.00 24.75 -26.80
C GLY A 259 -3.52 24.11 -28.08
N PHE A 260 -4.29 24.85 -28.84
CA PHE A 260 -4.60 24.46 -30.21
C PHE A 260 -3.27 24.46 -30.96
N ILE A 261 -2.78 23.26 -31.30
CA ILE A 261 -1.71 23.06 -32.29
C ILE A 261 -2.33 23.14 -33.67
#